data_6f385bf1c93cd257046f7c8838f018d0
#
_entry.id   6f385bf1c93cd257046f7c8838f018d0
#
_cell.length_a   1.000
_cell.length_b   1.000
_cell.length_c   1.000
_cell.angle_alpha   90.00
_cell.angle_beta   90.00
_cell.angle_gamma   90.00
#
_symmetry.space_group_name_H-M   'P 1'
#
loop_
_entity.id
_entity.type
_entity.pdbx_description
1 polymer ?
#
loop_
_entity_poly.entity_id
_entity_poly.type
_entity_poly.pdbx_seq_one_letter_code
_entity_poly.pdbx_strand_id
1 'polypeptide(L)'
;MKYNFDEVIDRSQNRSSKYDEREKVFGTMDVIPLWVADMDFRTAQPIIDACRKKAEEGIWGYTSRPASYFEAVREWEEKRNQWNPDTRLMSWAIGVVPAMASLIKLFTKKGDRILFQTPVYSEFYDITEHTGRTVAETQMTRTETGWTVDLEDFEKKAKDAKVFLFCNPHNPLGIVWTAEDIQKMMKICQKYGLLVVSDEIHSDLIFHGKKHTPTVLAA
;
A
#
# COMPACT_ATOMS: atom_id res chain seq x y z
N MET A 1 -23.85 -12.76 -10.33
CA MET A 1 -23.25 -14.02 -9.85
C MET A 1 -23.10 -13.89 -8.34
N LYS A 2 -23.53 -14.87 -7.57
CA LYS A 2 -23.37 -14.84 -6.12
C LYS A 2 -22.09 -15.58 -5.75
N TYR A 3 -21.16 -14.89 -5.07
CA TYR A 3 -19.92 -15.49 -4.59
C TYR A 3 -20.16 -16.18 -3.25
N ASN A 4 -19.47 -17.30 -3.01
CA ASN A 4 -19.51 -18.02 -1.74
C ASN A 4 -18.26 -17.67 -0.94
N PHE A 5 -18.40 -16.86 0.10
CA PHE A 5 -17.32 -16.48 1.00
C PHE A 5 -17.20 -17.37 2.23
N ASP A 6 -18.14 -18.35 2.38
CA ASP A 6 -18.15 -19.31 3.48
C ASP A 6 -17.45 -20.64 3.10
N GLU A 7 -17.00 -20.77 1.83
CA GLU A 7 -16.26 -21.93 1.36
C GLU A 7 -14.90 -21.99 2.05
N VAL A 8 -14.67 -23.03 2.84
CA VAL A 8 -13.36 -23.30 3.43
C VAL A 8 -12.47 -23.97 2.38
N ILE A 9 -11.40 -23.26 1.99
CA ILE A 9 -10.43 -23.73 1.01
C ILE A 9 -9.16 -24.17 1.75
N ASP A 10 -8.83 -25.46 1.66
CA ASP A 10 -7.56 -25.96 2.17
C ASP A 10 -6.42 -25.39 1.30
N ARG A 11 -5.57 -24.60 1.93
CA ARG A 11 -4.40 -23.97 1.30
C ARG A 11 -3.08 -24.57 1.77
N SER A 12 -3.15 -25.70 2.48
CA SER A 12 -1.94 -26.44 2.87
C SER A 12 -1.33 -27.13 1.64
N GLN A 13 0.00 -27.23 1.61
CA GLN A 13 0.76 -27.91 0.56
C GLN A 13 0.57 -27.33 -0.88
N ASN A 14 0.13 -26.08 -0.98
CA ASN A 14 -0.03 -25.40 -2.27
C ASN A 14 1.05 -24.33 -2.52
N ARG A 15 2.12 -24.34 -1.74
CA ARG A 15 3.23 -23.37 -1.77
C ARG A 15 2.81 -21.96 -1.36
N SER A 16 1.77 -21.86 -0.55
CA SER A 16 1.38 -20.60 0.07
C SER A 16 2.35 -20.26 1.20
N SER A 17 3.09 -19.17 1.09
CA SER A 17 3.94 -18.70 2.20
C SER A 17 3.14 -18.55 3.50
N LYS A 18 1.92 -18.02 3.41
CA LYS A 18 1.03 -17.84 4.56
C LYS A 18 0.79 -19.12 5.34
N TYR A 19 0.62 -20.26 4.65
CA TYR A 19 0.28 -21.55 5.24
C TYR A 19 1.48 -22.48 5.41
N ASP A 20 2.32 -22.60 4.39
CA ASP A 20 3.37 -23.63 4.37
C ASP A 20 4.63 -23.22 5.15
N GLU A 21 4.83 -21.91 5.39
CA GLU A 21 5.99 -21.40 6.13
C GLU A 21 5.71 -21.18 7.63
N ARG A 22 4.57 -21.59 8.17
CA ARG A 22 4.19 -21.37 9.58
C ARG A 22 5.23 -21.93 10.54
N GLU A 23 5.69 -23.15 10.33
CA GLU A 23 6.70 -23.77 11.20
C GLU A 23 8.01 -22.98 11.19
N LYS A 24 8.45 -22.55 10.01
CA LYS A 24 9.67 -21.74 9.84
C LYS A 24 9.58 -20.39 10.54
N VAL A 25 8.40 -19.74 10.47
CA VAL A 25 8.21 -18.38 10.99
C VAL A 25 7.84 -18.37 12.47
N PHE A 26 6.99 -19.31 12.91
CA PHE A 26 6.40 -19.32 14.25
C PHE A 26 6.87 -20.50 15.11
N GLY A 27 7.67 -21.43 14.58
CA GLY A 27 8.12 -22.61 15.29
C GLY A 27 7.04 -23.68 15.48
N THR A 28 5.88 -23.53 14.83
CA THR A 28 4.76 -24.48 14.90
C THR A 28 3.83 -24.33 13.70
N MET A 29 3.20 -25.44 13.31
CA MET A 29 2.11 -25.45 12.31
C MET A 29 0.75 -25.13 12.94
N ASP A 30 0.61 -25.23 14.27
CA ASP A 30 -0.66 -25.06 15.00
C ASP A 30 -0.90 -23.57 15.33
N VAL A 31 -1.08 -22.78 14.28
CA VAL A 31 -1.46 -21.36 14.34
C VAL A 31 -2.44 -21.02 13.25
N ILE A 32 -3.32 -20.05 13.51
CA ILE A 32 -4.15 -19.41 12.48
C ILE A 32 -3.28 -18.32 11.83
N PRO A 33 -2.88 -18.49 10.54
CA PRO A 33 -1.95 -17.57 9.91
C PRO A 33 -2.66 -16.29 9.46
N LEU A 34 -2.31 -15.16 10.05
CA LEU A 34 -2.81 -13.83 9.70
C LEU A 34 -1.69 -12.83 9.37
N TRP A 35 -0.49 -13.32 9.11
CA TRP A 35 0.71 -12.52 8.92
C TRP A 35 0.96 -12.06 7.46
N VAL A 36 0.28 -12.67 6.49
CA VAL A 36 0.29 -12.28 5.09
C VAL A 36 -1.11 -11.83 4.69
N ALA A 37 -1.21 -10.73 3.95
CA ALA A 37 -2.47 -10.08 3.61
C ALA A 37 -3.25 -10.75 2.47
N ASP A 38 -2.77 -11.84 1.88
CA ASP A 38 -3.49 -12.57 0.86
C ASP A 38 -4.77 -13.18 1.43
N MET A 39 -5.87 -13.02 0.71
CA MET A 39 -7.19 -13.48 1.14
C MET A 39 -7.37 -14.98 0.94
N ASP A 40 -8.21 -15.59 1.81
CA ASP A 40 -8.53 -17.01 1.74
C ASP A 40 -9.80 -17.29 0.91
N PHE A 41 -10.30 -16.29 0.23
CA PHE A 41 -11.45 -16.37 -0.66
C PHE A 41 -11.01 -16.69 -2.10
N ARG A 42 -11.83 -17.47 -2.80
CA ARG A 42 -11.63 -17.72 -4.22
C ARG A 42 -11.77 -16.41 -5.02
N THR A 43 -10.83 -16.20 -5.93
CA THR A 43 -10.89 -15.09 -6.89
C THR A 43 -12.16 -15.18 -7.74
N ALA A 44 -12.70 -14.03 -8.14
CA ALA A 44 -13.89 -13.93 -8.95
C ALA A 44 -13.76 -14.73 -10.27
N GLN A 45 -14.80 -15.47 -10.63
CA GLN A 45 -14.78 -16.36 -11.79
C GLN A 45 -14.33 -15.69 -13.10
N PRO A 46 -14.74 -14.45 -13.46
CA PRO A 46 -14.28 -13.79 -14.67
C PRO A 46 -12.75 -13.58 -14.72
N ILE A 47 -12.10 -13.39 -13.57
CA ILE A 47 -10.64 -13.26 -13.48
C ILE A 47 -9.98 -14.63 -13.72
N ILE A 48 -10.52 -15.69 -13.12
CA ILE A 48 -10.04 -17.06 -13.33
C ILE A 48 -10.13 -17.43 -14.81
N ASP A 49 -11.27 -17.13 -15.46
CA ASP A 49 -11.50 -17.45 -16.86
C ASP A 49 -10.56 -16.67 -17.79
N ALA A 50 -10.28 -15.40 -17.49
CA ALA A 50 -9.31 -14.61 -18.24
C ALA A 50 -7.88 -15.18 -18.13
N CYS A 51 -7.48 -15.57 -16.92
CA CYS A 51 -6.18 -16.21 -16.69
C CYS A 51 -6.07 -17.57 -17.41
N ARG A 52 -7.13 -18.39 -17.35
CA ARG A 52 -7.20 -19.68 -18.03
C ARG A 52 -7.06 -19.52 -19.54
N LYS A 53 -7.84 -18.60 -20.12
CA LYS A 53 -7.74 -18.31 -21.56
C LYS A 53 -6.32 -17.91 -21.96
N LYS A 54 -5.65 -17.07 -21.16
CA LYS A 54 -4.26 -16.68 -21.46
C LYS A 54 -3.28 -17.84 -21.34
N ALA A 55 -3.48 -18.72 -20.37
CA ALA A 55 -2.68 -19.94 -20.22
C ALA A 55 -2.87 -20.91 -21.39
N GLU A 56 -4.09 -21.09 -21.89
CA GLU A 56 -4.42 -21.94 -23.03
C GLU A 56 -3.81 -21.43 -24.34
N GLU A 57 -3.63 -20.13 -24.53
CA GLU A 57 -2.91 -19.55 -25.66
C GLU A 57 -1.44 -20.04 -25.74
N GLY A 58 -0.82 -20.30 -24.59
CA GLY A 58 0.52 -20.85 -24.45
C GLY A 58 1.67 -19.97 -24.98
N ILE A 59 1.39 -18.75 -25.41
CA ILE A 59 2.39 -17.81 -25.93
C ILE A 59 2.62 -16.70 -24.93
N TRP A 60 3.80 -16.67 -24.35
CA TRP A 60 4.22 -15.75 -23.31
C TRP A 60 5.19 -14.71 -23.88
N GLY A 61 4.64 -13.60 -24.37
CA GLY A 61 5.41 -12.49 -24.93
C GLY A 61 5.25 -11.21 -24.14
N TYR A 62 5.66 -10.12 -24.76
CA TYR A 62 5.48 -8.78 -24.17
C TYR A 62 4.02 -8.35 -24.28
N THR A 63 3.39 -8.12 -23.13
CA THR A 63 1.97 -7.72 -23.07
C THR A 63 1.86 -6.20 -23.12
N SER A 64 1.09 -5.69 -24.08
CA SER A 64 0.72 -4.27 -24.13
C SER A 64 -0.34 -3.93 -23.08
N ARG A 65 -0.38 -2.68 -22.69
CA ARG A 65 -1.42 -2.13 -21.82
C ARG A 65 -2.27 -1.16 -22.61
N PRO A 66 -3.47 -1.56 -23.05
CA PRO A 66 -4.34 -0.71 -23.83
C PRO A 66 -4.88 0.44 -22.95
N ALA A 67 -5.38 1.50 -23.60
CA ALA A 67 -6.00 2.63 -22.89
C ALA A 67 -7.11 2.18 -21.93
N SER A 68 -7.87 1.14 -22.30
CA SER A 68 -8.93 0.57 -21.45
C SER A 68 -8.42 0.06 -20.06
N TYR A 69 -7.14 -0.29 -19.94
CA TYR A 69 -6.55 -0.64 -18.66
C TYR A 69 -6.53 0.57 -17.71
N PHE A 70 -6.04 1.71 -18.19
CA PHE A 70 -5.96 2.93 -17.40
C PHE A 70 -7.34 3.55 -17.15
N GLU A 71 -8.24 3.44 -18.14
CA GLU A 71 -9.63 3.88 -17.97
C GLU A 71 -10.37 3.07 -16.89
N ALA A 72 -10.17 1.76 -16.82
CA ALA A 72 -10.75 0.93 -15.77
C ALA A 72 -10.27 1.36 -14.36
N VAL A 73 -9.00 1.74 -14.21
CA VAL A 73 -8.45 2.28 -12.96
C VAL A 73 -9.11 3.62 -12.63
N ARG A 74 -9.19 4.55 -13.61
CA ARG A 74 -9.81 5.85 -13.44
C ARG A 74 -11.28 5.73 -13.00
N GLU A 75 -12.05 4.88 -13.69
CA GLU A 75 -13.47 4.65 -13.37
C GLU A 75 -13.65 4.04 -11.97
N TRP A 76 -12.75 3.17 -11.54
CA TRP A 76 -12.76 2.62 -10.21
C TRP A 76 -12.52 3.69 -9.14
N GLU A 77 -11.47 4.51 -9.31
CA GLU A 77 -11.13 5.59 -8.39
C GLU A 77 -12.25 6.66 -8.33
N GLU A 78 -12.81 7.02 -9.46
CA GLU A 78 -13.93 7.97 -9.52
C GLU A 78 -15.16 7.44 -8.77
N LYS A 79 -15.51 6.18 -9.00
CA LYS A 79 -16.66 5.54 -8.36
C LYS A 79 -16.48 5.30 -6.88
N ARG A 80 -15.30 4.85 -6.45
CA ARG A 80 -15.02 4.46 -5.06
C ARG A 80 -14.58 5.62 -4.20
N ASN A 81 -13.67 6.42 -4.70
CA ASN A 81 -12.93 7.42 -3.95
C ASN A 81 -13.25 8.85 -4.38
N GLN A 82 -14.14 9.04 -5.39
CA GLN A 82 -14.48 10.36 -5.96
C GLN A 82 -13.26 11.11 -6.49
N TRP A 83 -12.27 10.36 -6.92
CA TRP A 83 -11.07 10.86 -7.56
C TRP A 83 -11.05 10.49 -9.04
N ASN A 84 -10.90 11.51 -9.90
CA ASN A 84 -10.84 11.34 -11.36
C ASN A 84 -9.40 11.62 -11.86
N PRO A 85 -8.48 10.65 -11.72
CA PRO A 85 -7.09 10.84 -12.12
C PRO A 85 -6.94 10.92 -13.65
N ASP A 86 -6.00 11.77 -14.11
CA ASP A 86 -5.66 11.86 -15.53
C ASP A 86 -4.90 10.60 -15.98
N THR A 87 -5.49 9.81 -16.87
CA THR A 87 -4.88 8.56 -17.37
C THR A 87 -3.54 8.78 -18.08
N ARG A 88 -3.27 10.00 -18.58
CA ARG A 88 -1.99 10.36 -19.18
C ARG A 88 -0.84 10.44 -18.16
N LEU A 89 -1.16 10.63 -16.89
CA LEU A 89 -0.22 10.70 -15.78
C LEU A 89 -0.05 9.35 -15.06
N MET A 90 -0.79 8.34 -15.49
CA MET A 90 -0.67 7.00 -14.90
C MET A 90 0.52 6.23 -15.49
N SER A 91 1.18 5.52 -14.61
CA SER A 91 2.19 4.53 -14.98
C SER A 91 1.90 3.22 -14.25
N TRP A 92 2.58 2.16 -14.65
CA TRP A 92 2.43 0.86 -14.02
C TRP A 92 3.76 0.38 -13.42
N ALA A 93 3.64 -0.43 -12.38
CA ALA A 93 4.76 -1.14 -11.80
C ALA A 93 4.36 -2.59 -11.51
N ILE A 94 5.35 -3.46 -11.32
CA ILE A 94 5.11 -4.89 -11.01
C ILE A 94 4.63 -5.10 -9.57
N GLY A 95 4.54 -4.05 -8.79
CA GLY A 95 4.06 -4.05 -7.40
C GLY A 95 4.36 -2.73 -6.72
N VAL A 96 3.75 -2.49 -5.57
CA VAL A 96 3.88 -1.23 -4.81
C VAL A 96 5.30 -1.05 -4.28
N VAL A 97 5.91 -2.08 -3.69
CA VAL A 97 7.27 -2.03 -3.13
C VAL A 97 8.32 -1.67 -4.20
N PRO A 98 8.37 -2.32 -5.38
CA PRO A 98 9.24 -1.90 -6.48
C PRO A 98 8.97 -0.47 -6.99
N ALA A 99 7.70 -0.03 -6.98
CA ALA A 99 7.33 1.33 -7.36
C ALA A 99 7.92 2.36 -6.39
N MET A 100 7.70 2.18 -5.09
CA MET A 100 8.25 3.04 -4.04
C MET A 100 9.77 3.10 -4.09
N ALA A 101 10.44 1.94 -4.22
CA ALA A 101 11.90 1.89 -4.35
C ALA A 101 12.43 2.66 -5.56
N SER A 102 11.69 2.61 -6.69
CA SER A 102 12.03 3.35 -7.90
C SER A 102 11.86 4.85 -7.72
N LEU A 103 10.78 5.29 -7.11
CA LEU A 103 10.52 6.70 -6.81
C LEU A 103 11.57 7.26 -5.85
N ILE A 104 11.92 6.53 -4.78
CA ILE A 104 12.98 6.93 -3.85
C ILE A 104 14.29 7.11 -4.61
N LYS A 105 14.68 6.15 -5.45
CA LYS A 105 15.92 6.25 -6.22
C LYS A 105 15.94 7.43 -7.20
N LEU A 106 14.79 7.71 -7.82
CA LEU A 106 14.65 8.78 -8.82
C LEU A 106 14.77 10.17 -8.20
N PHE A 107 14.15 10.38 -7.04
CA PHE A 107 14.01 11.71 -6.45
C PHE A 107 14.98 12.00 -5.30
N THR A 108 15.80 11.03 -4.90
CA THR A 108 16.74 11.19 -3.79
C THR A 108 18.13 10.62 -4.12
N LYS A 109 19.11 10.95 -3.29
CA LYS A 109 20.49 10.46 -3.35
C LYS A 109 20.76 9.51 -2.17
N LYS A 110 21.82 8.71 -2.25
CA LYS A 110 22.31 7.93 -1.11
C LYS A 110 22.58 8.83 0.09
N GLY A 111 22.15 8.42 1.27
CA GLY A 111 22.26 9.19 2.51
C GLY A 111 21.10 10.16 2.77
N ASP A 112 20.26 10.47 1.79
CA ASP A 112 19.06 11.28 2.02
C ASP A 112 18.10 10.58 2.98
N ARG A 113 17.33 11.36 3.75
CA ARG A 113 16.41 10.83 4.75
C ARG A 113 15.00 10.64 4.19
N ILE A 114 14.43 9.49 4.49
CA ILE A 114 13.05 9.13 4.15
C ILE A 114 12.25 9.11 5.44
N LEU A 115 11.22 9.96 5.50
CA LEU A 115 10.34 10.09 6.67
C LEU A 115 9.15 9.16 6.53
N PHE A 116 8.77 8.49 7.62
CA PHE A 116 7.49 7.78 7.76
C PHE A 116 7.09 7.65 9.23
N GLN A 117 5.80 7.36 9.44
CA GLN A 117 5.27 7.14 10.79
C GLN A 117 5.41 5.67 11.20
N THR A 118 5.69 5.43 12.48
CA THR A 118 5.91 4.06 13.01
C THR A 118 4.99 3.74 14.19
N PRO A 119 4.62 2.45 14.39
CA PRO A 119 5.01 1.28 13.59
C PRO A 119 4.37 1.30 12.20
N VAL A 120 5.05 0.78 11.18
CA VAL A 120 4.59 0.76 9.79
C VAL A 120 4.98 -0.57 9.13
N TYR A 121 4.47 -0.83 7.93
CA TYR A 121 4.84 -1.97 7.11
C TYR A 121 6.36 -2.06 6.94
N SER A 122 6.93 -3.25 7.23
CA SER A 122 8.38 -3.48 7.29
C SER A 122 9.12 -3.07 6.03
N GLU A 123 8.50 -3.22 4.86
CA GLU A 123 9.11 -2.87 3.58
C GLU A 123 9.48 -1.38 3.47
N PHE A 124 8.89 -0.48 4.29
CA PHE A 124 9.29 0.92 4.32
C PHE A 124 10.73 1.09 4.83
N TYR A 125 11.13 0.28 5.80
CA TYR A 125 12.52 0.18 6.26
C TYR A 125 13.40 -0.46 5.19
N ASP A 126 12.98 -1.63 4.70
CA ASP A 126 13.77 -2.41 3.76
C ASP A 126 14.08 -1.64 2.47
N ILE A 127 13.09 -0.99 1.86
CA ILE A 127 13.32 -0.19 0.64
C ILE A 127 14.18 1.05 0.93
N THR A 128 14.06 1.65 2.10
CA THR A 128 14.88 2.80 2.50
C THR A 128 16.35 2.40 2.62
N GLU A 129 16.63 1.35 3.36
CA GLU A 129 17.99 0.87 3.63
C GLU A 129 18.63 0.24 2.40
N HIS A 130 17.93 -0.67 1.70
CA HIS A 130 18.44 -1.31 0.48
C HIS A 130 18.69 -0.32 -0.66
N THR A 131 18.02 0.83 -0.66
CA THR A 131 18.31 1.89 -1.63
C THR A 131 19.44 2.82 -1.16
N GLY A 132 20.02 2.61 0.02
CA GLY A 132 21.11 3.38 0.60
C GLY A 132 20.66 4.74 1.15
N ARG A 133 19.40 4.88 1.50
CA ARG A 133 18.85 6.05 2.19
C ARG A 133 18.83 5.79 3.70
N THR A 134 18.56 6.82 4.48
CA THR A 134 18.51 6.73 5.93
C THR A 134 17.07 6.96 6.41
N VAL A 135 16.70 6.22 7.45
CA VAL A 135 15.36 6.31 8.03
C VAL A 135 15.26 7.59 8.89
N ALA A 136 14.15 8.30 8.71
CA ALA A 136 13.64 9.29 9.65
C ALA A 136 12.25 8.85 10.07
N GLU A 137 12.06 8.53 11.33
CA GLU A 137 10.77 8.04 11.80
C GLU A 137 10.16 8.98 12.84
N THR A 138 8.83 9.09 12.82
CA THR A 138 8.04 9.69 13.88
C THR A 138 7.13 8.62 14.47
N GLN A 139 7.20 8.47 15.77
CA GLN A 139 6.44 7.43 16.46
C GLN A 139 5.00 7.88 16.68
N MET A 140 4.06 7.03 16.29
CA MET A 140 2.66 7.28 16.56
C MET A 140 2.32 6.97 18.02
N THR A 141 1.45 7.77 18.60
CA THR A 141 1.01 7.61 19.98
C THR A 141 -0.38 7.01 20.03
N ARG A 142 -0.55 5.99 20.85
CA ARG A 142 -1.86 5.40 21.11
C ARG A 142 -2.68 6.29 22.04
N THR A 143 -3.93 6.52 21.70
CA THR A 143 -4.92 7.25 22.48
C THR A 143 -6.07 6.32 22.86
N GLU A 144 -7.01 6.80 23.65
CA GLU A 144 -8.24 6.04 23.99
C GLU A 144 -9.11 5.75 22.77
N THR A 145 -9.08 6.61 21.76
CA THR A 145 -9.92 6.51 20.56
C THR A 145 -9.19 5.99 19.33
N GLY A 146 -7.88 5.66 19.44
CA GLY A 146 -7.08 5.18 18.31
C GLY A 146 -5.61 5.59 18.38
N TRP A 147 -5.09 6.11 17.29
CA TRP A 147 -3.69 6.53 17.16
C TRP A 147 -3.61 7.97 16.65
N THR A 148 -2.60 8.68 17.06
CA THR A 148 -2.34 10.06 16.62
C THR A 148 -0.88 10.26 16.26
N VAL A 149 -0.63 11.26 15.40
CA VAL A 149 0.72 11.69 14.99
C VAL A 149 1.16 12.82 15.92
N ASP A 150 2.36 12.74 16.45
CA ASP A 150 3.03 13.89 17.02
C ASP A 150 3.50 14.82 15.88
N LEU A 151 2.74 15.87 15.64
CA LEU A 151 3.03 16.82 14.54
C LEU A 151 4.28 17.66 14.80
N GLU A 152 4.67 17.87 16.05
CA GLU A 152 5.91 18.60 16.38
C GLU A 152 7.13 17.75 16.05
N ASP A 153 7.12 16.47 16.45
CA ASP A 153 8.21 15.54 16.09
C ASP A 153 8.22 15.28 14.58
N PHE A 154 7.04 15.11 13.95
CA PHE A 154 6.93 14.99 12.50
C PHE A 154 7.56 16.19 11.79
N GLU A 155 7.24 17.41 12.18
CA GLU A 155 7.80 18.63 11.60
C GLU A 155 9.32 18.72 11.81
N LYS A 156 9.79 18.35 13.00
CA LYS A 156 11.22 18.32 13.31
C LYS A 156 11.98 17.37 12.38
N LYS A 157 11.41 16.17 12.12
CA LYS A 157 12.01 15.17 11.22
C LYS A 157 11.91 15.59 9.75
N ALA A 158 10.81 16.25 9.36
CA ALA A 158 10.58 16.73 8.01
C ALA A 158 11.64 17.75 7.53
N LYS A 159 12.22 18.54 8.42
CA LYS A 159 13.25 19.54 8.07
C LYS A 159 14.43 18.96 7.29
N ASP A 160 14.83 17.75 7.62
CA ASP A 160 16.02 17.09 7.06
C ASP A 160 15.66 15.94 6.11
N ALA A 161 14.37 15.65 5.91
CA ALA A 161 13.91 14.60 5.02
C ALA A 161 13.72 15.11 3.57
N LYS A 162 13.75 14.19 2.61
CA LYS A 162 13.50 14.46 1.19
C LYS A 162 12.19 13.88 0.70
N VAL A 163 11.80 12.76 1.27
CA VAL A 163 10.57 12.05 0.93
C VAL A 163 9.82 11.73 2.21
N PHE A 164 8.50 11.90 2.18
CA PHE A 164 7.58 11.31 3.14
C PHE A 164 6.90 10.11 2.48
N LEU A 165 7.20 8.91 2.97
CA LEU A 165 6.45 7.70 2.64
C LEU A 165 5.23 7.63 3.53
N PHE A 166 4.06 7.80 2.95
CA PHE A 166 2.80 7.86 3.66
C PHE A 166 1.98 6.58 3.44
N CYS A 167 1.61 5.89 4.50
CA CYS A 167 0.75 4.71 4.47
C CYS A 167 -0.71 5.12 4.72
N ASN A 168 -1.56 5.04 3.70
CA ASN A 168 -2.94 5.52 3.73
C ASN A 168 -3.90 4.58 2.96
N PRO A 169 -4.72 3.74 3.60
CA PRO A 169 -4.83 3.47 5.04
C PRO A 169 -3.58 2.87 5.67
N HIS A 170 -3.42 3.07 6.97
CA HIS A 170 -2.17 2.75 7.65
C HIS A 170 -2.07 1.28 8.07
N ASN A 171 -1.04 0.61 7.64
CA ASN A 171 -0.67 -0.75 8.05
C ASN A 171 0.55 -0.69 8.98
N PRO A 172 0.56 -1.32 10.18
CA PRO A 172 -0.42 -2.31 10.67
C PRO A 172 -1.53 -1.75 11.56
N LEU A 173 -1.61 -0.43 11.77
CA LEU A 173 -2.47 0.16 12.80
C LEU A 173 -3.94 0.24 12.40
N GLY A 174 -4.29 -0.05 11.13
CA GLY A 174 -5.67 -0.01 10.63
C GLY A 174 -6.30 1.39 10.64
N ILE A 175 -5.47 2.45 10.53
CA ILE A 175 -5.96 3.83 10.55
C ILE A 175 -6.47 4.21 9.17
N VAL A 176 -7.69 4.69 9.11
CA VAL A 176 -8.23 5.42 7.98
C VAL A 176 -8.12 6.90 8.31
N TRP A 177 -7.18 7.58 7.67
CA TRP A 177 -6.89 8.98 7.94
C TRP A 177 -8.04 9.89 7.56
N THR A 178 -8.28 10.91 8.37
CA THR A 178 -9.22 11.99 8.02
C THR A 178 -8.56 12.96 7.04
N ALA A 179 -9.35 13.66 6.24
CA ALA A 179 -8.84 14.72 5.37
C ALA A 179 -8.07 15.78 6.17
N GLU A 180 -8.53 16.10 7.38
CA GLU A 180 -7.86 17.06 8.26
C GLU A 180 -6.48 16.59 8.69
N ASP A 181 -6.31 15.31 9.07
CA ASP A 181 -5.02 14.76 9.47
C ASP A 181 -4.04 14.75 8.29
N ILE A 182 -4.54 14.35 7.10
CA ILE A 182 -3.74 14.39 5.88
C ILE A 182 -3.29 15.83 5.60
N GLN A 183 -4.19 16.81 5.65
CA GLN A 183 -3.86 18.22 5.40
C GLN A 183 -2.80 18.77 6.34
N LYS A 184 -2.88 18.42 7.64
CA LYS A 184 -1.87 18.84 8.63
C LYS A 184 -0.47 18.37 8.23
N MET A 185 -0.34 17.09 7.86
CA MET A 185 0.93 16.52 7.43
C MET A 185 1.41 17.11 6.10
N MET A 186 0.50 17.25 5.12
CA MET A 186 0.83 17.80 3.80
C MET A 186 1.31 19.26 3.87
N LYS A 187 0.74 20.08 4.76
CA LYS A 187 1.23 21.45 5.00
C LYS A 187 2.68 21.47 5.49
N ILE A 188 3.04 20.54 6.36
CA ILE A 188 4.43 20.40 6.82
C ILE A 188 5.32 19.94 5.67
N CYS A 189 4.89 18.95 4.90
CA CYS A 189 5.64 18.48 3.74
C CYS A 189 5.87 19.61 2.72
N GLN A 190 4.84 20.38 2.42
CA GLN A 190 4.94 21.55 1.53
C GLN A 190 5.91 22.59 2.08
N LYS A 191 5.83 22.91 3.37
CA LYS A 191 6.71 23.89 4.03
C LYS A 191 8.20 23.57 3.87
N TYR A 192 8.56 22.29 3.90
CA TYR A 192 9.95 21.82 3.82
C TYR A 192 10.31 21.20 2.46
N GLY A 193 9.39 21.21 1.50
CA GLY A 193 9.64 20.74 0.14
C GLY A 193 9.84 19.22 0.03
N LEU A 194 9.17 18.43 0.87
CA LEU A 194 9.22 16.98 0.79
C LEU A 194 8.38 16.49 -0.40
N LEU A 195 8.92 15.53 -1.13
CA LEU A 195 8.09 14.71 -2.01
C LEU A 195 7.25 13.75 -1.16
N VAL A 196 5.94 13.70 -1.39
CA VAL A 196 5.07 12.72 -0.75
C VAL A 196 4.85 11.55 -1.68
N VAL A 197 5.11 10.34 -1.20
CA VAL A 197 4.79 9.08 -1.85
C VAL A 197 3.75 8.38 -0.99
N SER A 198 2.49 8.40 -1.43
CA SER A 198 1.37 7.79 -0.71
C SER A 198 1.15 6.37 -1.18
N ASP A 199 1.32 5.42 -0.29
CA ASP A 199 0.94 4.01 -0.49
C ASP A 199 -0.52 3.83 -0.08
N GLU A 200 -1.40 3.68 -1.06
CA GLU A 200 -2.84 3.55 -0.88
C GLU A 200 -3.36 2.16 -1.25
N ILE A 201 -2.49 1.14 -1.19
CA ILE A 201 -2.83 -0.24 -1.59
C ILE A 201 -4.01 -0.83 -0.81
N HIS A 202 -4.28 -0.34 0.39
CA HIS A 202 -5.39 -0.79 1.23
C HIS A 202 -6.68 0.02 1.07
N SER A 203 -6.75 0.96 0.12
CA SER A 203 -7.88 1.90 -0.04
C SER A 203 -9.25 1.24 -0.22
N ASP A 204 -9.29 0.05 -0.81
CA ASP A 204 -10.53 -0.72 -1.00
C ASP A 204 -10.99 -1.52 0.22
N LEU A 205 -10.14 -1.66 1.26
CA LEU A 205 -10.40 -2.49 2.44
C LEU A 205 -10.78 -1.61 3.64
N ILE A 206 -11.87 -0.88 3.53
CA ILE A 206 -12.36 0.04 4.56
C ILE A 206 -13.60 -0.54 5.23
N PHE A 207 -13.59 -0.61 6.57
CA PHE A 207 -14.73 -1.07 7.35
C PHE A 207 -15.87 -0.06 7.33
N HIS A 208 -17.10 -0.56 7.58
CA HIS A 208 -18.30 0.26 7.62
C HIS A 208 -18.16 1.49 8.52
N GLY A 209 -18.72 2.60 8.07
CA GLY A 209 -18.69 3.89 8.80
C GLY A 209 -17.43 4.73 8.58
N LYS A 210 -16.44 4.21 7.84
CA LYS A 210 -15.27 4.98 7.40
C LYS A 210 -15.26 5.11 5.87
N LYS A 211 -14.55 6.12 5.39
CA LYS A 211 -14.32 6.34 3.96
C LYS A 211 -12.85 6.69 3.75
N HIS A 212 -12.24 6.06 2.75
CA HIS A 212 -10.91 6.44 2.31
C HIS A 212 -10.92 7.84 1.71
N THR A 213 -9.91 8.62 2.02
CA THR A 213 -9.66 9.91 1.39
C THR A 213 -8.33 9.80 0.64
N PRO A 214 -8.32 9.81 -0.70
CA PRO A 214 -7.09 9.88 -1.47
C PRO A 214 -6.24 11.08 -1.04
N THR A 215 -4.97 10.85 -0.82
CA THR A 215 -4.05 11.88 -0.32
C THR A 215 -4.05 13.11 -1.22
N VAL A 216 -4.10 12.91 -2.53
CA VAL A 216 -4.11 13.98 -3.53
C VAL A 216 -5.34 14.89 -3.44
N LEU A 217 -6.48 14.40 -2.92
CA LEU A 217 -7.70 15.20 -2.76
C LEU A 217 -7.72 15.99 -1.44
N ALA A 218 -6.89 15.61 -0.49
CA ALA A 218 -6.79 16.27 0.81
C ALA A 218 -5.56 17.19 0.92
N ALA A 219 -4.60 17.04 0.00
CA ALA A 219 -3.34 17.78 -0.01
C ALA A 219 -3.47 19.25 -0.39
#